data_bd16c5fa971f948588505c1fd4b3c6d8
#
_entry.id   bd16c5fa971f948588505c1fd4b3c6d8
#
_cell.length_a   1.000
_cell.length_b   1.000
_cell.length_c   1.000
_cell.angle_alpha   90.00
_cell.angle_beta   90.00
_cell.angle_gamma   90.00
#
_symmetry.space_group_name_H-M   'P 1'
#
loop_
_entity.id
_entity.type
_entity.pdbx_description
1 polymer ?
#
loop_
_entity_poly.entity_id
_entity_poly.type
_entity_poly.pdbx_seq_one_letter_code
_entity_poly.pdbx_strand_id
1 'polypeptide(L)'
;FASGSRYRDRDDLLLAKFASTTTAAGVFTQSSMPSAAVDLCRQNLSLSKGKASALIVNAGIANAFTGKAGARAADDVVASAASILSVPEDAIYMASTGVIGEDLDPAPLVQSLMGAPDLLSNSARASSKSAKVTSKQWRLAAEAILTTDTYAKFATRQVKFGREQVTINLIAKGSGMIAPDMATMLGFIGTDVSIDLDLLQELTREAADLSFNAIT
;
A
#
# COMPACT_ATOMS: atom_id res chain seq x y z
N PHE A 1 -4.53 -11.79 -0.87
CA PHE A 1 -5.54 -12.39 -1.77
C PHE A 1 -4.92 -12.77 -3.10
N ALA A 2 -5.32 -13.90 -3.65
CA ALA A 2 -5.09 -14.27 -5.04
C ALA A 2 -6.25 -13.71 -5.86
N SER A 3 -6.08 -12.53 -6.46
CA SER A 3 -7.16 -11.88 -7.22
C SER A 3 -7.36 -12.54 -8.59
N GLY A 4 -6.31 -13.19 -9.11
CA GLY A 4 -6.32 -13.75 -10.45
C GLY A 4 -6.25 -12.69 -11.55
N SER A 5 -6.00 -11.44 -11.21
CA SER A 5 -5.86 -10.34 -12.19
C SER A 5 -4.73 -10.61 -13.18
N ARG A 6 -3.59 -11.11 -12.67
CA ARG A 6 -2.43 -11.48 -13.49
C ARG A 6 -1.90 -12.86 -13.13
N TYR A 7 -1.79 -13.17 -11.85
CA TYR A 7 -1.23 -14.41 -11.34
C TYR A 7 -2.35 -15.34 -10.87
N ARG A 8 -2.24 -16.64 -11.20
CA ARG A 8 -3.27 -17.65 -10.84
C ARG A 8 -2.91 -18.46 -9.59
N ASP A 9 -1.61 -18.56 -9.29
CA ASP A 9 -1.10 -19.51 -8.31
C ASP A 9 -0.46 -18.83 -7.08
N ARG A 10 -0.71 -17.53 -6.88
CA ARG A 10 -0.15 -16.76 -5.76
C ARG A 10 -1.03 -15.56 -5.40
N ASP A 11 -0.83 -15.06 -4.20
CA ASP A 11 -1.39 -13.77 -3.80
C ASP A 11 -0.80 -12.62 -4.65
N ASP A 12 -1.67 -11.75 -5.13
CA ASP A 12 -1.36 -10.59 -5.98
C ASP A 12 -2.14 -9.33 -5.59
N LEU A 13 -2.88 -9.41 -4.47
CA LEU A 13 -3.63 -8.30 -3.92
C LEU A 13 -3.41 -8.22 -2.40
N LEU A 14 -2.88 -7.10 -1.94
CA LEU A 14 -2.77 -6.73 -0.54
C LEU A 14 -3.90 -5.76 -0.16
N LEU A 15 -4.58 -6.03 0.94
CA LEU A 15 -5.43 -5.07 1.64
C LEU A 15 -4.92 -4.91 3.07
N ALA A 16 -4.60 -3.68 3.45
CA ALA A 16 -4.36 -3.30 4.83
C ALA A 16 -5.48 -2.35 5.30
N LYS A 17 -6.18 -2.71 6.37
CA LYS A 17 -7.16 -1.84 7.03
C LYS A 17 -6.52 -1.21 8.27
N PHE A 18 -6.71 0.08 8.44
CA PHE A 18 -6.11 0.87 9.52
C PHE A 18 -7.13 1.24 10.60
N ALA A 19 -6.61 1.65 11.76
CA ALA A 19 -7.43 2.26 12.80
C ALA A 19 -7.96 3.63 12.34
N SER A 20 -9.09 4.06 12.87
CA SER A 20 -9.74 5.32 12.46
C SER A 20 -8.92 6.58 12.78
N THR A 21 -7.90 6.45 13.64
CA THR A 21 -6.98 7.54 14.01
C THR A 21 -5.70 7.54 13.19
N THR A 22 -5.57 6.68 12.20
CA THR A 22 -4.33 6.56 11.41
C THR A 22 -4.13 7.77 10.52
N THR A 23 -2.91 8.30 10.56
CA THR A 23 -2.40 9.29 9.61
C THR A 23 -1.45 8.64 8.63
N ALA A 24 -1.41 9.13 7.40
CA ALA A 24 -0.50 8.70 6.35
C ALA A 24 0.25 9.90 5.77
N ALA A 25 1.48 9.67 5.40
CA ALA A 25 2.30 10.55 4.60
C ALA A 25 2.95 9.76 3.47
N GLY A 26 3.42 10.41 2.43
CA GLY A 26 4.02 9.72 1.29
C GLY A 26 4.98 10.59 0.50
N VAL A 27 5.95 9.92 -0.13
CA VAL A 27 6.78 10.46 -1.19
C VAL A 27 6.48 9.71 -2.48
N PHE A 28 6.46 10.42 -3.59
CA PHE A 28 6.04 9.89 -4.88
C PHE A 28 7.05 10.25 -5.95
N THR A 29 7.04 9.48 -7.04
CA THR A 29 7.86 9.76 -8.22
C THR A 29 7.68 11.21 -8.69
N GLN A 30 8.76 11.79 -9.21
CA GLN A 30 8.74 13.11 -9.86
C GLN A 30 8.51 13.02 -11.38
N SER A 31 8.26 11.81 -11.89
CA SER A 31 7.91 11.61 -13.31
C SER A 31 6.75 12.51 -13.71
N SER A 32 6.84 13.10 -14.90
CA SER A 32 5.74 13.87 -15.50
C SER A 32 4.55 13.00 -15.93
N MET A 33 4.73 11.66 -15.92
CA MET A 33 3.69 10.70 -16.27
C MET A 33 3.57 9.62 -15.18
N PRO A 34 3.09 9.98 -13.99
CA PRO A 34 2.87 9.03 -12.92
C PRO A 34 1.78 8.01 -13.28
N SER A 35 1.74 6.90 -12.57
CA SER A 35 0.63 5.95 -12.69
C SER A 35 -0.66 6.53 -12.10
N ALA A 36 -1.82 6.02 -12.53
CA ALA A 36 -3.11 6.43 -12.00
C ALA A 36 -3.20 6.29 -10.47
N ALA A 37 -2.61 5.24 -9.91
CA ALA A 37 -2.56 5.03 -8.45
C ALA A 37 -1.76 6.11 -7.71
N VAL A 38 -0.69 6.65 -8.31
CA VAL A 38 0.09 7.76 -7.72
C VAL A 38 -0.73 9.04 -7.69
N ASP A 39 -1.41 9.38 -8.79
CA ASP A 39 -2.25 10.58 -8.85
C ASP A 39 -3.42 10.50 -7.88
N LEU A 40 -4.07 9.34 -7.78
CA LEU A 40 -5.11 9.08 -6.81
C LEU A 40 -4.59 9.26 -5.37
N CYS A 41 -3.42 8.71 -5.04
CA CYS A 41 -2.84 8.88 -3.71
C CYS A 41 -2.52 10.33 -3.38
N ARG A 42 -1.97 11.11 -4.31
CA ARG A 42 -1.71 12.55 -4.13
C ARG A 42 -3.00 13.32 -3.85
N GLN A 43 -4.06 13.02 -4.63
CA GLN A 43 -5.36 13.63 -4.45
C GLN A 43 -5.95 13.27 -3.07
N ASN A 44 -5.94 11.99 -2.71
CA ASN A 44 -6.51 11.51 -1.45
C ASN A 44 -5.77 12.03 -0.23
N LEU A 45 -4.43 12.12 -0.26
CA LEU A 45 -3.66 12.76 0.80
C LEU A 45 -4.08 14.21 1.04
N SER A 46 -4.32 14.94 -0.04
CA SER A 46 -4.78 16.34 0.04
C SER A 46 -6.20 16.45 0.57
N LEU A 47 -7.15 15.64 0.05
CA LEU A 47 -8.57 15.69 0.42
C LEU A 47 -8.81 15.22 1.85
N SER A 48 -8.24 14.08 2.23
CA SER A 48 -8.39 13.49 3.57
C SER A 48 -7.57 14.19 4.66
N LYS A 49 -6.66 15.12 4.27
CA LYS A 49 -5.66 15.72 5.16
C LYS A 49 -4.84 14.64 5.87
N GLY A 50 -4.38 13.67 5.10
CA GLY A 50 -3.56 12.56 5.55
C GLY A 50 -4.29 11.49 6.37
N LYS A 51 -5.62 11.51 6.50
CA LYS A 51 -6.33 10.41 7.14
C LYS A 51 -6.24 9.16 6.27
N ALA A 52 -6.06 7.99 6.91
CA ALA A 52 -5.94 6.72 6.23
C ALA A 52 -6.85 5.66 6.88
N SER A 53 -7.69 5.03 6.06
CA SER A 53 -8.56 3.92 6.46
C SER A 53 -8.11 2.60 5.88
N ALA A 54 -7.56 2.60 4.65
CA ALA A 54 -7.05 1.39 4.02
C ALA A 54 -5.96 1.70 2.97
N LEU A 55 -5.15 0.68 2.70
CA LEU A 55 -4.22 0.62 1.58
C LEU A 55 -4.51 -0.63 0.77
N ILE A 56 -4.61 -0.48 -0.55
CA ILE A 56 -4.77 -1.55 -1.52
C ILE A 56 -3.54 -1.58 -2.42
N VAL A 57 -2.94 -2.74 -2.59
CA VAL A 57 -1.82 -2.88 -3.54
C VAL A 57 -2.09 -4.08 -4.46
N ASN A 58 -2.14 -3.84 -5.77
CA ASN A 58 -2.17 -4.91 -6.75
C ASN A 58 -0.80 -5.15 -7.38
N ALA A 59 -0.47 -6.41 -7.60
CA ALA A 59 0.73 -6.84 -8.30
C ALA A 59 0.37 -7.50 -9.64
N GLY A 60 1.18 -7.22 -10.67
CA GLY A 60 1.02 -7.78 -12.01
C GLY A 60 0.78 -6.75 -13.09
N ILE A 61 -0.03 -5.74 -12.82
CA ILE A 61 -0.33 -4.60 -13.70
C ILE A 61 0.02 -3.32 -12.97
N ALA A 62 0.89 -2.49 -13.56
CA ALA A 62 1.34 -1.23 -12.95
C ALA A 62 0.32 -0.10 -13.08
N ASN A 63 -0.67 -0.26 -13.95
CA ASN A 63 -1.66 0.76 -14.28
C ASN A 63 -1.01 2.12 -14.62
N ALA A 64 0.08 2.06 -15.38
CA ALA A 64 0.87 3.19 -15.82
C ALA A 64 0.82 3.29 -17.34
N PHE A 65 0.78 4.51 -17.87
CA PHE A 65 0.57 4.82 -19.30
C PHE A 65 -0.78 4.31 -19.85
N THR A 66 -1.79 4.20 -19.02
CA THR A 66 -3.14 3.72 -19.34
C THR A 66 -4.16 4.85 -19.45
N GLY A 67 -3.73 6.09 -19.26
CA GLY A 67 -4.54 7.28 -19.43
C GLY A 67 -5.85 7.26 -18.62
N LYS A 68 -6.94 7.71 -19.24
CA LYS A 68 -8.25 7.79 -18.57
C LYS A 68 -8.84 6.43 -18.20
N ALA A 69 -8.49 5.35 -18.90
CA ALA A 69 -8.96 4.01 -18.57
C ALA A 69 -8.35 3.55 -17.24
N GLY A 70 -7.05 3.74 -17.08
CA GLY A 70 -6.37 3.41 -15.83
C GLY A 70 -6.82 4.24 -14.63
N ALA A 71 -7.12 5.53 -14.83
CA ALA A 71 -7.68 6.38 -13.79
C ALA A 71 -9.05 5.84 -13.31
N ARG A 72 -9.98 5.54 -14.25
CA ARG A 72 -11.28 4.96 -13.92
C ARG A 72 -11.15 3.63 -13.20
N ALA A 73 -10.25 2.75 -13.65
CA ALA A 73 -10.03 1.46 -12.99
C ALA A 73 -9.56 1.62 -11.53
N ALA A 74 -8.69 2.59 -11.25
CA ALA A 74 -8.25 2.89 -9.89
C ALA A 74 -9.41 3.44 -9.03
N ASP A 75 -10.19 4.37 -9.59
CA ASP A 75 -11.37 4.93 -8.94
C ASP A 75 -12.40 3.83 -8.62
N ASP A 76 -12.70 2.93 -9.56
CA ASP A 76 -13.65 1.82 -9.38
C ASP A 76 -13.21 0.87 -8.25
N VAL A 77 -11.91 0.55 -8.15
CA VAL A 77 -11.37 -0.27 -7.06
C VAL A 77 -11.53 0.43 -5.72
N VAL A 78 -11.18 1.72 -5.64
CA VAL A 78 -11.25 2.50 -4.40
C VAL A 78 -12.69 2.71 -3.96
N ALA A 79 -13.60 3.08 -4.86
CA ALA A 79 -15.02 3.26 -4.56
C ALA A 79 -15.66 1.95 -4.06
N SER A 80 -15.34 0.82 -4.70
CA SER A 80 -15.80 -0.49 -4.27
C SER A 80 -15.28 -0.86 -2.88
N ALA A 81 -13.99 -0.64 -2.64
CA ALA A 81 -13.37 -0.89 -1.34
C ALA A 81 -13.97 0.01 -0.23
N ALA A 82 -14.22 1.28 -0.52
CA ALA A 82 -14.85 2.22 0.39
C ALA A 82 -16.23 1.73 0.84
N SER A 83 -17.04 1.28 -0.12
CA SER A 83 -18.36 0.69 0.14
C SER A 83 -18.25 -0.58 0.99
N ILE A 84 -17.36 -1.52 0.60
CA ILE A 84 -17.17 -2.81 1.30
C ILE A 84 -16.69 -2.60 2.74
N LEU A 85 -15.77 -1.67 2.95
CA LEU A 85 -15.15 -1.40 4.26
C LEU A 85 -15.93 -0.38 5.10
N SER A 86 -16.93 0.29 4.51
CA SER A 86 -17.70 1.39 5.11
C SER A 86 -16.81 2.53 5.60
N VAL A 87 -15.94 3.02 4.72
CA VAL A 87 -14.99 4.11 4.98
C VAL A 87 -15.01 5.13 3.85
N PRO A 88 -14.58 6.39 4.07
CA PRO A 88 -14.49 7.39 3.00
C PRO A 88 -13.50 6.98 1.90
N GLU A 89 -13.84 7.28 0.64
CA GLU A 89 -12.99 6.98 -0.52
C GLU A 89 -11.65 7.72 -0.45
N ASP A 90 -11.66 8.98 -0.05
CA ASP A 90 -10.46 9.82 0.10
C ASP A 90 -9.50 9.35 1.20
N ALA A 91 -9.94 8.44 2.08
CA ALA A 91 -9.11 7.79 3.09
C ALA A 91 -8.58 6.41 2.65
N ILE A 92 -8.76 6.03 1.39
CA ILE A 92 -8.19 4.81 0.81
C ILE A 92 -7.05 5.18 -0.13
N TYR A 93 -5.92 4.52 0.05
CA TYR A 93 -4.75 4.66 -0.81
C TYR A 93 -4.57 3.41 -1.65
N MET A 94 -4.07 3.59 -2.87
CA MET A 94 -3.83 2.49 -3.80
C MET A 94 -2.42 2.56 -4.37
N ALA A 95 -1.80 1.40 -4.56
CA ALA A 95 -0.58 1.28 -5.33
C ALA A 95 -0.70 0.11 -6.31
N SER A 96 -0.11 0.27 -7.48
CA SER A 96 -0.10 -0.73 -8.54
C SER A 96 1.32 -0.99 -8.98
N THR A 97 1.64 -2.25 -9.27
CA THR A 97 2.97 -2.65 -9.73
C THR A 97 2.90 -3.81 -10.71
N GLY A 98 3.81 -3.85 -11.68
CA GLY A 98 3.87 -4.90 -12.68
C GLY A 98 4.09 -4.37 -14.08
N VAL A 99 3.38 -4.92 -15.06
CA VAL A 99 3.50 -4.55 -16.47
C VAL A 99 2.97 -3.13 -16.69
N ILE A 100 3.72 -2.35 -17.47
CA ILE A 100 3.40 -0.97 -17.86
C ILE A 100 2.71 -1.01 -19.23
N GLY A 101 1.70 -0.14 -19.42
CA GLY A 101 0.99 -0.01 -20.71
C GLY A 101 -0.12 -1.04 -20.92
N GLU A 102 -0.37 -1.91 -19.96
CA GLU A 102 -1.55 -2.80 -19.96
C GLU A 102 -2.65 -2.20 -19.08
N ASP A 103 -3.89 -2.28 -19.55
CA ASP A 103 -5.05 -1.82 -18.81
C ASP A 103 -5.31 -2.70 -17.59
N LEU A 104 -5.63 -2.08 -16.47
CA LEU A 104 -6.06 -2.77 -15.26
C LEU A 104 -7.55 -3.08 -15.36
N ASP A 105 -7.91 -4.38 -15.32
CA ASP A 105 -9.29 -4.79 -15.09
C ASP A 105 -9.58 -4.72 -13.57
N PRO A 106 -10.50 -3.85 -13.12
CA PRO A 106 -10.84 -3.74 -11.71
C PRO A 106 -11.66 -4.93 -11.18
N ALA A 107 -12.37 -5.66 -12.06
CA ALA A 107 -13.35 -6.66 -11.62
C ALA A 107 -12.76 -7.78 -10.74
N PRO A 108 -11.61 -8.42 -11.08
CA PRO A 108 -11.03 -9.45 -10.23
C PRO A 108 -10.60 -8.92 -8.85
N LEU A 109 -10.10 -7.68 -8.79
CA LEU A 109 -9.69 -7.04 -7.54
C LEU A 109 -10.91 -6.78 -6.64
N VAL A 110 -11.97 -6.19 -7.21
CA VAL A 110 -13.23 -5.91 -6.50
C VAL A 110 -13.85 -7.21 -5.98
N GLN A 111 -13.89 -8.25 -6.80
CA GLN A 111 -14.42 -9.54 -6.38
C GLN A 111 -13.65 -10.13 -5.18
N SER A 112 -12.34 -10.03 -5.19
CA SER A 112 -11.51 -10.48 -4.06
C SER A 112 -11.76 -9.67 -2.79
N LEU A 113 -11.97 -8.35 -2.93
CA LEU A 113 -12.25 -7.46 -1.81
C LEU A 113 -13.60 -7.74 -1.15
N MET A 114 -14.59 -8.32 -1.85
CA MET A 114 -15.87 -8.70 -1.26
C MET A 114 -15.73 -9.69 -0.10
N GLY A 115 -14.71 -10.54 -0.12
CA GLY A 115 -14.38 -11.47 0.98
C GLY A 115 -13.61 -10.84 2.14
N ALA A 116 -13.19 -9.57 2.01
CA ALA A 116 -12.33 -8.92 3.00
C ALA A 116 -12.98 -8.74 4.39
N PRO A 117 -14.27 -8.38 4.55
CA PRO A 117 -14.87 -8.20 5.86
C PRO A 117 -14.77 -9.44 6.75
N ASP A 118 -15.00 -10.62 6.19
CA ASP A 118 -14.94 -11.88 6.95
C ASP A 118 -13.51 -12.21 7.39
N LEU A 119 -12.54 -12.01 6.51
CA LEU A 119 -11.12 -12.24 6.82
C LEU A 119 -10.60 -11.26 7.87
N LEU A 120 -10.96 -9.98 7.77
CA LEU A 120 -10.60 -8.95 8.74
C LEU A 120 -11.24 -9.21 10.10
N SER A 121 -12.51 -9.62 10.15
CA SER A 121 -13.22 -9.96 11.39
C SER A 121 -12.62 -11.17 12.09
N ASN A 122 -12.23 -12.20 11.34
CA ASN A 122 -11.58 -13.39 11.88
C ASN A 122 -10.19 -13.08 12.42
N SER A 123 -9.43 -12.21 11.75
CA SER A 123 -8.12 -11.74 12.24
C SER A 123 -8.24 -10.94 13.54
N ALA A 124 -9.26 -10.09 13.66
CA ALA A 124 -9.51 -9.33 14.89
C ALA A 124 -9.94 -10.22 16.07
N ARG A 125 -10.71 -11.29 15.82
CA ARG A 125 -11.12 -12.25 16.87
C ARG A 125 -9.98 -13.13 17.36
N ALA A 126 -9.00 -13.42 16.52
CA ALA A 126 -7.83 -14.23 16.89
C ALA A 126 -6.87 -13.49 17.83
N SER A 127 -6.97 -12.17 17.96
CA SER A 127 -6.12 -11.35 18.83
C SER A 127 -6.94 -10.60 19.89
N SER A 128 -7.27 -11.26 20.98
CA SER A 128 -8.11 -10.73 22.07
C SER A 128 -7.51 -9.60 22.92
N LYS A 129 -6.37 -8.99 22.53
CA LYS A 129 -5.75 -7.89 23.31
C LYS A 129 -5.03 -6.79 22.50
N SER A 130 -5.39 -6.51 21.33
CA SER A 130 -4.81 -5.55 20.37
C SER A 130 -4.59 -6.28 19.04
N ALA A 131 -5.19 -5.81 17.98
CA ALA A 131 -5.04 -6.40 16.64
C ALA A 131 -3.62 -6.12 16.09
N LYS A 132 -2.60 -6.62 16.78
CA LYS A 132 -1.22 -6.53 16.28
C LYS A 132 -1.06 -7.49 15.11
N VAL A 133 -0.74 -6.94 13.96
CA VAL A 133 -0.37 -7.71 12.77
C VAL A 133 0.85 -8.57 13.12
N THR A 134 0.76 -9.86 12.82
CA THR A 134 1.84 -10.81 13.12
C THR A 134 2.95 -10.71 12.07
N SER A 135 4.16 -11.15 12.44
CA SER A 135 5.28 -11.25 11.47
C SER A 135 4.92 -12.10 10.25
N LYS A 136 4.07 -13.12 10.41
CA LYS A 136 3.57 -13.93 9.30
C LYS A 136 2.71 -13.10 8.33
N GLN A 137 1.82 -12.25 8.85
CA GLN A 137 0.97 -11.39 8.02
C GLN A 137 1.78 -10.34 7.28
N TRP A 138 2.80 -9.76 7.93
CA TRP A 138 3.73 -8.83 7.26
C TRP A 138 4.51 -9.51 6.14
N ARG A 139 4.94 -10.74 6.36
CA ARG A 139 5.61 -11.53 5.32
C ARG A 139 4.68 -11.82 4.14
N LEU A 140 3.46 -12.27 4.38
CA LEU A 140 2.45 -12.50 3.33
C LEU A 140 2.15 -11.21 2.56
N ALA A 141 2.05 -10.06 3.25
CA ALA A 141 1.88 -8.78 2.61
C ALA A 141 3.06 -8.43 1.68
N ALA A 142 4.29 -8.67 2.14
CA ALA A 142 5.48 -8.45 1.31
C ALA A 142 5.54 -9.41 0.11
N GLU A 143 5.10 -10.65 0.26
CA GLU A 143 5.02 -11.64 -0.83
C GLU A 143 3.95 -11.26 -1.87
N ALA A 144 2.80 -10.73 -1.44
CA ALA A 144 1.69 -10.37 -2.33
C ALA A 144 2.01 -9.22 -3.29
N ILE A 145 2.96 -8.34 -2.95
CA ILE A 145 3.32 -7.18 -3.78
C ILE A 145 4.50 -7.44 -4.74
N LEU A 146 5.07 -8.65 -4.74
CA LEU A 146 6.19 -9.00 -5.60
C LEU A 146 5.78 -9.07 -7.07
N THR A 147 6.74 -8.76 -7.96
CA THR A 147 6.61 -8.99 -9.40
C THR A 147 7.80 -9.80 -9.92
N THR A 148 8.92 -9.18 -10.19
CA THR A 148 10.17 -9.79 -10.63
C THR A 148 11.18 -9.99 -9.50
N ASP A 149 10.82 -9.60 -8.29
CA ASP A 149 11.64 -9.79 -7.10
C ASP A 149 11.85 -11.28 -6.81
N THR A 150 13.04 -11.65 -6.41
CA THR A 150 13.40 -13.04 -6.08
C THR A 150 13.09 -13.43 -4.65
N TYR A 151 12.87 -12.45 -3.76
CA TYR A 151 12.50 -12.65 -2.36
C TYR A 151 11.71 -11.47 -1.79
N ALA A 152 10.91 -11.75 -0.77
CA ALA A 152 10.15 -10.73 -0.06
C ALA A 152 11.05 -9.90 0.85
N LYS A 153 10.92 -8.57 0.77
CA LYS A 153 11.67 -7.62 1.60
C LYS A 153 10.76 -7.08 2.69
N PHE A 154 11.06 -7.41 3.92
CA PHE A 154 10.36 -6.89 5.09
C PHE A 154 11.29 -6.77 6.28
N ALA A 155 10.99 -5.84 7.17
CA ALA A 155 11.74 -5.64 8.40
C ALA A 155 10.81 -5.16 9.51
N THR A 156 11.17 -5.51 10.73
CA THR A 156 10.51 -5.01 11.95
C THR A 156 11.57 -4.46 12.88
N ARG A 157 11.28 -3.31 13.49
CA ARG A 157 12.09 -2.72 14.56
C ARG A 157 11.20 -2.31 15.72
N GLN A 158 11.72 -2.45 16.91
CA GLN A 158 11.11 -1.95 18.14
C GLN A 158 12.03 -0.90 18.74
N VAL A 159 11.48 0.25 19.03
CA VAL A 159 12.20 1.41 19.58
C VAL A 159 11.53 1.83 20.87
N LYS A 160 12.30 2.16 21.88
CA LYS A 160 11.80 2.69 23.16
C LYS A 160 11.84 4.21 23.14
N PHE A 161 10.70 4.84 23.42
CA PHE A 161 10.57 6.25 23.68
C PHE A 161 10.13 6.45 25.15
N GLY A 162 11.07 6.77 26.00
CA GLY A 162 10.81 6.82 27.45
C GLY A 162 10.34 5.45 27.98
N ARG A 163 9.08 5.37 28.40
CA ARG A 163 8.46 4.12 28.92
C ARG A 163 7.68 3.36 27.85
N GLU A 164 7.43 3.98 26.73
CA GLU A 164 6.65 3.40 25.63
C GLU A 164 7.54 2.62 24.66
N GLN A 165 7.01 1.53 24.13
CA GLN A 165 7.65 0.73 23.10
C GLN A 165 6.86 0.88 21.80
N VAL A 166 7.51 1.38 20.76
CA VAL A 166 6.96 1.57 19.43
C VAL A 166 7.47 0.48 18.49
N THR A 167 6.59 -0.03 17.66
CA THR A 167 6.91 -0.99 16.61
C THR A 167 6.85 -0.30 15.25
N ILE A 168 7.88 -0.50 14.44
CA ILE A 168 7.95 -0.04 13.06
C ILE A 168 8.11 -1.28 12.17
N ASN A 169 7.20 -1.44 11.22
CA ASN A 169 7.24 -2.51 10.23
C ASN A 169 7.40 -1.89 8.84
N LEU A 170 8.22 -2.52 8.02
CA LEU A 170 8.46 -2.13 6.63
C LEU A 170 8.22 -3.34 5.73
N ILE A 171 7.57 -3.11 4.59
CA ILE A 171 7.61 -4.00 3.43
C ILE A 171 8.04 -3.19 2.22
N ALA A 172 8.81 -3.80 1.34
CA ALA A 172 9.27 -3.14 0.13
C ALA A 172 9.37 -4.13 -1.04
N LYS A 173 9.27 -3.62 -2.26
CA LYS A 173 9.52 -4.36 -3.48
C LYS A 173 10.25 -3.48 -4.49
N GLY A 174 11.02 -4.13 -5.33
CA GLY A 174 11.82 -3.54 -6.40
C GLY A 174 13.12 -4.33 -6.57
N SER A 175 13.49 -4.70 -7.79
CA SER A 175 14.71 -5.47 -8.03
C SER A 175 15.43 -5.15 -9.34
N GLY A 176 14.75 -5.08 -10.47
CA GLY A 176 15.40 -5.03 -11.78
C GLY A 176 15.38 -3.68 -12.47
N MET A 177 14.52 -2.79 -12.05
CA MET A 177 14.34 -1.47 -12.64
C MET A 177 14.67 -0.42 -11.58
N ILE A 178 15.94 -0.13 -11.46
CA ILE A 178 16.49 0.80 -10.48
C ILE A 178 17.04 2.01 -11.23
N ALA A 179 16.15 2.84 -11.73
CA ALA A 179 16.46 4.24 -12.00
C ALA A 179 15.28 5.02 -11.43
N PRO A 180 15.49 5.98 -10.52
CA PRO A 180 14.41 6.61 -9.75
C PRO A 180 13.29 7.21 -10.60
N ASP A 181 13.63 7.63 -11.82
CA ASP A 181 12.68 8.30 -12.71
C ASP A 181 11.72 7.34 -13.45
N MET A 182 12.01 6.03 -13.47
CA MET A 182 11.27 5.03 -14.25
C MET A 182 10.89 3.78 -13.46
N ALA A 183 11.31 3.65 -12.20
CA ALA A 183 11.17 2.40 -11.48
C ALA A 183 9.90 2.30 -10.64
N THR A 184 9.27 1.13 -10.69
CA THR A 184 8.20 0.78 -9.77
C THR A 184 8.80 0.21 -8.49
N MET A 185 9.29 1.08 -7.63
CA MET A 185 9.63 0.72 -6.28
C MET A 185 8.46 1.10 -5.37
N LEU A 186 8.05 0.17 -4.53
CA LEU A 186 7.04 0.41 -3.51
C LEU A 186 7.64 0.11 -2.14
N GLY A 187 7.45 1.03 -1.20
CA GLY A 187 7.80 0.85 0.20
C GLY A 187 6.65 1.31 1.09
N PHE A 188 6.25 0.48 2.04
CA PHE A 188 5.19 0.80 2.99
C PHE A 188 5.71 0.61 4.41
N ILE A 189 5.57 1.66 5.21
CA ILE A 189 5.97 1.67 6.61
C ILE A 189 4.71 1.80 7.45
N GLY A 190 4.51 0.87 8.38
CA GLY A 190 3.44 0.91 9.37
C GLY A 190 4.02 0.98 10.77
N THR A 191 3.47 1.86 11.61
CA THR A 191 3.87 2.03 13.00
C THR A 191 2.67 2.23 13.90
N ASP A 192 2.82 1.88 15.17
CA ASP A 192 1.83 2.11 16.23
C ASP A 192 2.07 3.43 17.00
N VAL A 193 3.02 4.25 16.57
CA VAL A 193 3.25 5.58 17.12
C VAL A 193 2.24 6.58 16.56
N SER A 194 1.77 7.49 17.42
CA SER A 194 1.00 8.66 16.97
C SER A 194 1.95 9.79 16.65
N ILE A 195 1.94 10.25 15.41
CA ILE A 195 2.81 11.33 14.89
C ILE A 195 1.92 12.38 14.24
N ASP A 196 2.24 13.64 14.45
CA ASP A 196 1.62 14.75 13.71
C ASP A 196 1.89 14.62 12.20
N LEU A 197 0.93 15.02 11.36
CA LEU A 197 1.00 14.81 9.92
C LEU A 197 2.22 15.51 9.29
N ASP A 198 2.49 16.76 9.68
CA ASP A 198 3.58 17.54 9.08
C ASP A 198 4.93 16.92 9.44
N LEU A 199 5.09 16.53 10.71
CA LEU A 199 6.27 15.80 11.18
C LEU A 199 6.41 14.44 10.50
N LEU A 200 5.30 13.69 10.34
CA LEU A 200 5.31 12.41 9.64
C LEU A 200 5.76 12.57 8.18
N GLN A 201 5.30 13.63 7.50
CA GLN A 201 5.70 13.91 6.12
C GLN A 201 7.18 14.28 6.01
N GLU A 202 7.70 15.09 6.96
CA GLU A 202 9.12 15.44 7.03
C GLU A 202 9.99 14.20 7.24
N LEU A 203 9.68 13.40 8.26
CA LEU A 203 10.39 12.14 8.56
C LEU A 203 10.33 11.14 7.41
N THR A 204 9.19 11.06 6.73
CA THR A 204 9.05 10.15 5.57
C THR A 204 9.95 10.57 4.42
N ARG A 205 10.08 11.88 4.15
CA ARG A 205 10.98 12.40 3.12
C ARG A 205 12.44 12.15 3.47
N GLU A 206 12.83 12.51 4.68
CA GLU A 206 14.20 12.30 5.16
C GLU A 206 14.59 10.80 5.12
N ALA A 207 13.72 9.93 5.61
CA ALA A 207 13.96 8.49 5.58
C ALA A 207 14.08 7.95 4.15
N ALA A 208 13.27 8.44 3.20
CA ALA A 208 13.34 8.06 1.81
C ALA A 208 14.66 8.52 1.16
N ASP A 209 15.10 9.74 1.44
CA ASP A 209 16.34 10.31 0.89
C ASP A 209 17.57 9.57 1.42
N LEU A 210 17.57 9.18 2.70
CA LEU A 210 18.66 8.43 3.32
C LEU A 210 18.69 6.93 2.96
N SER A 211 17.65 6.42 2.31
CA SER A 211 17.52 4.98 2.02
C SER A 211 17.19 4.70 0.55
N PHE A 212 15.93 4.76 0.19
CA PHE A 212 15.45 4.35 -1.13
C PHE A 212 15.99 5.23 -2.26
N ASN A 213 16.05 6.54 -2.06
CA ASN A 213 16.58 7.47 -3.04
C ASN A 213 18.12 7.43 -3.15
N ALA A 214 18.79 6.78 -2.21
CA ALA A 214 20.24 6.55 -2.24
C ALA A 214 20.66 5.27 -2.98
N ILE A 215 19.71 4.45 -3.47
CA ILE A 215 19.99 3.23 -4.23
C ILE A 215 20.20 3.61 -5.69
N THR A 216 21.42 3.42 -6.19
CA THR A 216 21.84 3.71 -7.57
C THR A 216 22.12 2.42 -8.34
#